data_83a9b40bc527acf019e6b3c3cb3080ac
#
_entry.id   83a9b40bc527acf019e6b3c3cb3080ac
#
_cell.length_a   1.000
_cell.length_b   1.000
_cell.length_c   1.000
_cell.angle_alpha   90.00
_cell.angle_beta   90.00
_cell.angle_gamma   90.00
#
_symmetry.space_group_name_H-M   'P 1'
#
loop_
_entity.id
_entity.type
_entity.pdbx_description
1 polymer ?
#
loop_
_entity_poly.entity_id
_entity_poly.type
_entity_poly.pdbx_seq_one_letter_code
_entity_poly.pdbx_strand_id
1 'polypeptide(L)' 'MEVTKEGRGIVMRVPLEGGGRLVVELSADEAGALSDALKAATG' A
#
# COMPACT_ATOMS: atom_id res chain seq x y z
N MET A 1 -4.60 -7.06 5.63
CA MET A 1 -3.66 -6.20 4.89
C MET A 1 -2.33 -6.15 5.63
N GLU A 2 -1.25 -6.24 4.89
CA GLU A 2 0.08 -6.17 5.46
C GLU A 2 0.91 -5.11 4.73
N VAL A 3 1.73 -4.39 5.47
CA VAL A 3 2.65 -3.44 4.89
C VAL A 3 4.01 -3.68 5.53
N THR A 4 5.00 -3.93 4.69
CA THR A 4 6.34 -4.29 5.17
C THR A 4 7.37 -3.41 4.46
N LYS A 5 8.35 -2.93 5.22
CA LYS A 5 9.45 -2.19 4.64
C LYS A 5 10.52 -3.20 4.18
N GLU A 6 10.93 -3.11 2.92
CA GLU A 6 11.96 -3.98 2.36
C GLU A 6 12.98 -3.12 1.63
N GLY A 7 14.19 -3.05 2.19
CA GLY A 7 15.22 -2.21 1.62
C GLY A 7 14.80 -0.75 1.61
N ARG A 8 14.77 -0.14 0.43
CA ARG A 8 14.37 1.25 0.26
C ARG A 8 12.89 1.39 -0.12
N GLY A 9 12.23 0.26 -0.30
CA GLY A 9 10.85 0.24 -0.73
C GLY A 9 9.91 -0.27 0.32
N ILE A 10 8.65 -0.27 -0.05
CA ILE A 10 7.58 -0.74 0.80
C ILE A 10 6.74 -1.72 -0.01
N VAL A 11 6.44 -2.86 0.58
CA VAL A 11 5.56 -3.85 -0.05
C VAL A 11 4.24 -3.87 0.71
N MET A 12 3.16 -3.67 -0.03
CA MET A 12 1.83 -3.67 0.54
C MET A 12 1.06 -4.87 -0.03
N ARG A 13 0.47 -5.66 0.85
CA ARG A 13 -0.34 -6.82 0.46
C ARG A 13 -1.76 -6.58 0.92
N VAL A 14 -2.67 -6.59 -0.03
CA VAL A 14 -4.09 -6.33 0.23
C VAL A 14 -4.89 -7.58 -0.14
N PRO A 15 -5.64 -8.17 0.80
CA PRO A 15 -6.49 -9.30 0.46
C PRO A 15 -7.66 -8.83 -0.40
N LEU A 16 -8.01 -9.63 -1.40
CA LEU A 16 -9.11 -9.33 -2.29
C LEU A 16 -10.27 -10.28 -2.02
N GLU A 17 -11.47 -9.84 -2.34
CA GLU A 17 -12.62 -10.73 -2.28
C GLU A 17 -12.44 -11.84 -3.32
N GLY A 18 -12.82 -13.04 -2.96
CA GLY A 18 -12.68 -14.18 -3.84
C GLY A 18 -11.39 -14.96 -3.65
N GLY A 19 -10.57 -14.59 -2.67
CA GLY A 19 -9.41 -15.37 -2.26
C GLY A 19 -8.07 -14.97 -2.85
N GLY A 20 -8.03 -13.93 -3.67
CA GLY A 20 -6.78 -13.40 -4.21
C GLY A 20 -6.14 -12.37 -3.29
N ARG A 21 -5.00 -11.87 -3.68
CA ARG A 21 -4.35 -10.75 -3.00
C ARG A 21 -3.66 -9.85 -4.00
N LEU A 22 -3.66 -8.57 -3.70
CA LEU A 22 -2.95 -7.56 -4.48
C LEU A 22 -1.63 -7.27 -3.78
N VAL A 23 -0.53 -7.33 -4.53
CA VAL A 23 0.79 -7.00 -4.00
C VAL A 23 1.30 -5.79 -4.75
N VAL A 24 1.63 -4.73 -4.02
CA VAL A 24 2.09 -3.49 -4.61
C VAL A 24 3.41 -3.09 -3.99
N GLU A 25 4.39 -2.77 -4.84
CA GLU A 25 5.68 -2.24 -4.39
C GLU A 25 5.67 -0.73 -4.57
N LEU A 26 6.05 -0.02 -3.54
CA LEU A 26 6.02 1.43 -3.52
C LEU A 26 7.36 1.98 -3.05
N SER A 27 7.76 3.13 -3.59
CA SER A 27 8.83 3.91 -3.00
C SER A 27 8.27 4.66 -1.79
N ALA A 28 9.16 5.25 -0.98
CA ALA A 28 8.72 6.05 0.16
C ALA A 28 7.84 7.22 -0.29
N ASP A 29 8.22 7.86 -1.41
CA ASP A 29 7.46 8.98 -1.95
C ASP A 29 6.07 8.53 -2.41
N GLU A 30 6.00 7.39 -3.08
CA GLU A 30 4.73 6.83 -3.53
C GLU A 30 3.83 6.45 -2.35
N ALA A 31 4.42 5.89 -1.31
CA ALA A 31 3.67 5.53 -0.11
C ALA A 31 3.09 6.77 0.57
N GLY A 32 3.87 7.85 0.62
CA GLY A 32 3.38 9.13 1.15
C GLY A 32 2.23 9.69 0.34
N ALA A 33 2.36 9.65 -0.98
CA ALA A 33 1.29 10.13 -1.88
C ALA A 33 0.02 9.30 -1.71
N LEU A 34 0.17 7.98 -1.59
CA LEU A 34 -0.98 7.10 -1.36
C LEU A 34 -1.66 7.40 -0.03
N SER A 35 -0.86 7.62 1.00
CA SER A 35 -1.39 7.96 2.32
C SER A 35 -2.24 9.24 2.27
N ASP A 36 -1.74 10.26 1.57
CA ASP A 36 -2.45 11.53 1.41
C ASP A 36 -3.74 11.33 0.62
N ALA A 37 -3.68 10.54 -0.44
CA ALA A 37 -4.86 10.27 -1.25
C ALA A 37 -5.94 9.53 -0.44
N LEU A 38 -5.52 8.57 0.37
CA LEU A 38 -6.46 7.83 1.22
C LEU A 38 -7.10 8.74 2.26
N LYS A 39 -6.33 9.61 2.87
CA LYS A 39 -6.88 10.58 3.82
C LYS A 39 -7.90 11.49 3.17
N ALA A 40 -7.61 11.96 1.96
CA ALA A 40 -8.53 12.83 1.22
C ALA A 40 -9.84 12.10 0.90
N ALA A 41 -9.76 10.80 0.59
CA ALA A 41 -10.96 10.04 0.26
C ALA A 41 -11.80 9.69 1.48
N THR A 42 -11.18 9.54 2.65
CA THR A 42 -11.88 9.10 3.87
C THR A 42 -12.20 10.25 4.81
N GLY A 43 -11.51 11.33 4.67
CA GLY A 43 -11.69 12.53 5.51
C GLY A 43 -12.68 13.46 4.94
#